data_0c921eb91a362ff0948696e6b8dfd4ef
#
_entry.id   0c921eb91a362ff0948696e6b8dfd4ef
#
_cell.length_a   1.000
_cell.length_b   1.000
_cell.length_c   1.000
_cell.angle_alpha   90.00
_cell.angle_beta   90.00
_cell.angle_gamma   90.00
#
_symmetry.space_group_name_H-M   'P 1'
#
loop_
_entity.id
_entity.type
_entity.pdbx_description
1 polymer ?
#
loop_
_entity_poly.entity_id
_entity_poly.type
_entity_poly.pdbx_seq_one_letter_code
_entity_poly.pdbx_strand_id
1 'polypeptide(L)'
;MKFRVIYQHTSPSAHSPARVVEQNTGREIGWINRYLDREYVRRLGDKTLRIYAYNLLHFVRWWASIHHTGEVRETDLTESTLREYLCFQSSLQPRPSGSTINDRIAIADRALRNEFPDAP
;
A
#
# COMPACT_ATOMS: atom_id res chain seq x y z
N MET A 1 -12.26 -8.74 -6.50
CA MET A 1 -11.34 -8.79 -5.34
C MET A 1 -11.38 -7.46 -4.62
N LYS A 2 -11.66 -7.50 -3.33
CA LYS A 2 -11.77 -6.28 -2.53
C LYS A 2 -10.79 -6.32 -1.37
N PHE A 3 -10.29 -5.15 -0.99
CA PHE A 3 -9.34 -4.98 0.10
C PHE A 3 -9.88 -3.97 1.09
N ARG A 4 -9.42 -4.06 2.33
CA ARG A 4 -9.76 -3.07 3.36
C ARG A 4 -8.61 -2.91 4.35
N VAL A 5 -8.63 -1.78 5.06
CA VAL A 5 -7.78 -1.58 6.22
C VAL A 5 -8.52 -2.13 7.44
N ILE A 6 -7.82 -2.92 8.25
CA ILE A 6 -8.31 -3.33 9.56
C ILE A 6 -7.44 -2.69 10.63
N TYR A 7 -7.98 -2.56 11.84
CA TYR A 7 -7.27 -1.99 12.96
C TYR A 7 -7.31 -2.95 14.14
N GLN A 8 -6.13 -3.37 14.59
CA GLN A 8 -5.98 -4.34 15.69
C GLN A 8 -5.42 -3.63 16.92
N HIS A 9 -6.22 -3.52 17.98
CA HIS A 9 -5.81 -2.81 19.20
C HIS A 9 -4.85 -3.64 20.09
N THR A 10 -4.85 -4.96 19.92
CA THR A 10 -4.07 -5.89 20.76
C THR A 10 -3.05 -6.65 19.94
N SER A 11 -2.43 -5.97 18.99
CA SER A 11 -1.47 -6.62 18.13
C SER A 11 -0.19 -6.99 18.90
N PRO A 12 0.50 -8.07 18.52
CA PRO A 12 1.83 -8.38 19.07
C PRO A 12 2.80 -7.21 18.87
N SER A 13 3.82 -7.15 19.71
CA SER A 13 4.70 -6.00 19.85
C SER A 13 5.44 -5.56 18.58
N ALA A 14 5.55 -6.42 17.59
CA ALA A 14 6.26 -6.11 16.33
C ALA A 14 5.35 -5.85 15.16
N HIS A 15 4.02 -5.83 15.36
CA HIS A 15 3.07 -5.70 14.27
C HIS A 15 2.31 -4.39 14.34
N SER A 16 2.21 -3.72 13.19
CA SER A 16 1.42 -2.50 13.07
C SER A 16 -0.05 -2.77 13.43
N PRO A 17 -0.69 -1.89 14.20
CA PRO A 17 -2.13 -2.02 14.45
C PRO A 17 -2.98 -1.81 13.19
N ALA A 18 -2.53 -0.97 12.25
CA ALA A 18 -3.21 -0.79 10.96
C ALA A 18 -2.65 -1.78 9.96
N ARG A 19 -3.53 -2.53 9.30
CA ARG A 19 -3.13 -3.58 8.35
C ARG A 19 -4.06 -3.57 7.14
N VAL A 20 -3.55 -4.05 6.01
CA VAL A 20 -4.35 -4.18 4.79
C VAL A 20 -4.59 -5.66 4.53
N VAL A 21 -5.84 -6.02 4.32
CA VAL A 21 -6.25 -7.41 4.10
C VAL A 21 -7.21 -7.52 2.92
N GLU A 22 -7.31 -8.71 2.35
CA GLU A 22 -8.36 -9.04 1.41
C GLU A 22 -9.67 -9.20 2.19
N GLN A 23 -10.72 -8.51 1.73
CA GLN A 23 -11.96 -8.38 2.49
C GLN A 23 -12.66 -9.71 2.74
N ASN A 24 -12.72 -10.60 1.74
CA ASN A 24 -13.50 -11.81 1.82
C ASN A 24 -12.83 -12.92 2.64
N THR A 25 -11.52 -13.02 2.58
CA THR A 25 -10.76 -14.10 3.21
C THR A 25 -10.03 -13.67 4.48
N GLY A 26 -9.88 -12.36 4.70
CA GLY A 26 -9.03 -11.83 5.76
C GLY A 26 -7.54 -12.02 5.51
N ARG A 27 -7.16 -12.51 4.33
CA ARG A 27 -5.76 -12.75 3.99
C ARG A 27 -4.98 -11.46 3.96
N GLU A 28 -3.84 -11.44 4.65
CA GLU A 28 -2.98 -10.26 4.70
C GLU A 28 -2.25 -10.04 3.37
N ILE A 29 -2.09 -8.76 3.02
CA ILE A 29 -1.26 -8.37 1.90
C ILE A 29 0.16 -8.19 2.41
N GLY A 30 0.98 -9.23 2.25
CA GLY A 30 2.27 -9.35 2.92
C GLY A 30 3.21 -8.19 2.68
N TRP A 31 3.40 -7.77 1.42
CA TRP A 31 4.37 -6.73 1.11
C TRP A 31 3.98 -5.37 1.73
N ILE A 32 2.69 -5.09 1.85
CA ILE A 32 2.19 -3.88 2.50
C ILE A 32 2.39 -3.97 4.01
N ASN A 33 1.95 -5.09 4.61
CA ASN A 33 1.96 -5.23 6.07
C ASN A 33 3.38 -5.34 6.63
N ARG A 34 4.32 -5.91 5.87
CA ARG A 34 5.75 -5.90 6.27
C ARG A 34 6.31 -4.48 6.33
N TYR A 35 5.92 -3.63 5.38
CA TYR A 35 6.34 -2.22 5.42
C TYR A 35 5.72 -1.50 6.63
N LEU A 36 4.44 -1.70 6.89
CA LEU A 36 3.76 -1.09 8.04
C LEU A 36 4.38 -1.57 9.35
N ASP A 37 4.72 -2.85 9.46
CA ASP A 37 5.38 -3.41 10.64
C ASP A 37 6.74 -2.76 10.85
N ARG A 38 7.52 -2.56 9.78
CA ARG A 38 8.80 -1.88 9.84
C ARG A 38 8.67 -0.46 10.39
N GLU A 39 7.69 0.29 9.88
CA GLU A 39 7.48 1.67 10.31
C GLU A 39 6.95 1.73 11.73
N TYR A 40 6.17 0.75 12.15
CA TYR A 40 5.72 0.65 13.53
C TYR A 40 6.89 0.43 14.49
N VAL A 41 7.81 -0.46 14.15
CA VAL A 41 9.02 -0.72 14.95
C VAL A 41 9.89 0.54 15.01
N ARG A 42 9.89 1.36 13.96
CA ARG A 42 10.58 2.65 13.94
C ARG A 42 9.83 3.76 14.68
N ARG A 43 8.76 3.39 15.40
CA ARG A 43 7.98 4.25 16.27
C ARG A 43 7.14 5.30 15.55
N LEU A 44 6.70 5.03 14.34
CA LEU A 44 5.67 5.84 13.73
C LEU A 44 4.37 5.71 14.52
N GLY A 45 3.68 6.84 14.76
CA GLY A 45 2.44 6.84 15.53
C GLY A 45 1.29 6.15 14.80
N ASP A 46 0.30 5.71 15.57
CA ASP A 46 -0.87 4.97 15.06
C ASP A 46 -1.63 5.76 13.97
N LYS A 47 -1.78 7.05 14.15
CA LYS A 47 -2.47 7.90 13.19
C LYS A 47 -1.75 7.92 11.83
N THR A 48 -0.44 8.04 11.86
CA THR A 48 0.37 8.04 10.63
C THR A 48 0.35 6.68 9.96
N LEU A 49 0.43 5.58 10.74
CA LEU A 49 0.34 4.23 10.19
C LEU A 49 -1.02 4.00 9.51
N ARG A 50 -2.09 4.53 10.09
CA ARG A 50 -3.42 4.44 9.48
C ARG A 50 -3.47 5.17 8.14
N ILE A 51 -2.90 6.38 8.08
CA ILE A 51 -2.82 7.14 6.83
C ILE A 51 -2.03 6.36 5.78
N TYR A 52 -0.90 5.79 6.16
CA TYR A 52 -0.09 4.97 5.25
C TYR A 52 -0.88 3.75 4.75
N ALA A 53 -1.60 3.08 5.65
CA ALA A 53 -2.40 1.92 5.28
C ALA A 53 -3.48 2.29 4.25
N TYR A 54 -4.14 3.42 4.40
CA TYR A 54 -5.14 3.86 3.42
C TYR A 54 -4.53 4.27 2.09
N ASN A 55 -3.35 4.88 2.09
CA ASN A 55 -2.63 5.17 0.85
C ASN A 55 -2.26 3.88 0.11
N LEU A 56 -1.81 2.87 0.84
CA LEU A 56 -1.45 1.57 0.26
C LEU A 56 -2.69 0.78 -0.18
N LEU A 57 -3.80 0.93 0.54
CA LEU A 57 -5.08 0.36 0.11
C LEU A 57 -5.47 0.90 -1.27
N HIS A 58 -5.31 2.20 -1.49
CA HIS A 58 -5.62 2.80 -2.79
C HIS A 58 -4.73 2.21 -3.90
N PHE A 59 -3.44 2.07 -3.62
CA PHE A 59 -2.52 1.47 -4.59
C PHE A 59 -2.88 0.03 -4.91
N VAL A 60 -3.13 -0.80 -3.89
CA VAL A 60 -3.40 -2.22 -4.14
C VAL A 60 -4.73 -2.45 -4.87
N ARG A 61 -5.70 -1.58 -4.68
CA ARG A 61 -6.95 -1.62 -5.45
C ARG A 61 -6.69 -1.38 -6.93
N TRP A 62 -5.87 -0.40 -7.25
CA TRP A 62 -5.46 -0.13 -8.63
C TRP A 62 -4.65 -1.30 -9.20
N TRP A 63 -3.65 -1.77 -8.45
CA TRP A 63 -2.80 -2.88 -8.87
C TRP A 63 -3.63 -4.12 -9.19
N ALA A 64 -4.55 -4.48 -8.29
CA ALA A 64 -5.39 -5.66 -8.46
C ALA A 64 -6.36 -5.54 -9.65
N SER A 65 -6.76 -4.32 -10.01
CA SER A 65 -7.62 -4.12 -11.18
C SER A 65 -6.91 -4.50 -12.49
N ILE A 66 -5.58 -4.47 -12.48
CA ILE A 66 -4.74 -4.79 -13.64
C ILE A 66 -4.22 -6.24 -13.55
N HIS A 67 -3.70 -6.61 -12.41
CA HIS A 67 -2.98 -7.89 -12.22
C HIS A 67 -3.84 -9.01 -11.62
N HIS A 68 -5.06 -8.70 -11.21
CA HIS A 68 -6.02 -9.64 -10.62
C HIS A 68 -5.52 -10.31 -9.33
N THR A 69 -4.64 -9.63 -8.60
CA THR A 69 -4.10 -10.08 -7.31
C THR A 69 -3.59 -8.88 -6.52
N GLY A 70 -3.61 -8.97 -5.19
CA GLY A 70 -2.96 -7.98 -4.33
C GLY A 70 -1.48 -8.25 -4.12
N GLU A 71 -1.01 -9.42 -4.54
CA GLU A 71 0.42 -9.76 -4.44
C GLU A 71 1.20 -9.09 -5.57
N VAL A 72 2.43 -8.69 -5.25
CA VAL A 72 3.36 -8.09 -6.20
C VAL A 72 4.58 -9.00 -6.31
N ARG A 73 4.96 -9.34 -7.53
CA ARG A 73 6.22 -10.03 -7.80
C ARG A 73 7.21 -9.00 -8.37
N GLU A 74 8.48 -9.17 -8.03
CA GLU A 74 9.51 -8.26 -8.55
C GLU A 74 9.48 -8.16 -10.07
N THR A 75 9.22 -9.27 -10.75
CA THR A 75 9.15 -9.32 -12.22
C THR A 75 7.98 -8.53 -12.80
N ASP A 76 6.96 -8.21 -12.01
CA ASP A 76 5.82 -7.41 -12.47
C ASP A 76 6.09 -5.91 -12.39
N LEU A 77 7.17 -5.50 -11.71
CA LEU A 77 7.53 -4.09 -11.56
C LEU A 77 8.39 -3.63 -12.71
N THR A 78 8.05 -2.47 -13.25
CA THR A 78 8.82 -1.82 -14.32
C THR A 78 9.12 -0.38 -13.93
N GLU A 79 9.99 0.27 -14.70
CA GLU A 79 10.29 1.68 -14.49
C GLU A 79 9.06 2.57 -14.62
N SER A 80 8.03 2.10 -15.33
CA SER A 80 6.83 2.90 -15.59
C SER A 80 5.69 2.61 -14.59
N THR A 81 5.83 1.66 -13.67
CA THR A 81 4.74 1.26 -12.77
C THR A 81 4.13 2.44 -12.02
N LEU A 82 4.96 3.25 -11.35
CA LEU A 82 4.45 4.39 -10.59
C LEU A 82 3.96 5.52 -11.49
N ARG A 83 4.52 5.66 -12.68
CA ARG A 83 4.01 6.62 -13.68
C ARG A 83 2.62 6.23 -14.16
N GLU A 84 2.38 4.94 -14.38
CA GLU A 84 1.05 4.44 -14.74
C GLU A 84 0.05 4.69 -13.62
N TYR A 85 0.47 4.52 -12.37
CA TYR A 85 -0.37 4.82 -11.22
C TYR A 85 -0.67 6.32 -11.13
N LEU A 86 0.31 7.17 -11.41
CA LEU A 86 0.10 8.62 -11.50
C LEU A 86 -0.95 8.96 -12.56
N CYS A 87 -0.82 8.39 -13.76
CA CYS A 87 -1.74 8.63 -14.86
C CYS A 87 -3.17 8.17 -14.50
N PHE A 88 -3.30 7.02 -13.88
CA PHE A 88 -4.58 6.52 -13.41
C PHE A 88 -5.26 7.51 -12.47
N GLN A 89 -4.53 7.98 -11.44
CA GLN A 89 -5.09 8.91 -10.46
C GLN A 89 -5.48 10.24 -11.10
N SER A 90 -4.67 10.71 -12.03
CA SER A 90 -4.92 11.98 -12.72
C SER A 90 -6.14 11.92 -13.62
N SER A 91 -6.57 10.73 -14.03
CA SER A 91 -7.75 10.53 -14.88
C SER A 91 -9.05 10.36 -14.10
N LEU A 92 -8.99 10.27 -12.78
CA LEU A 92 -10.19 10.07 -11.96
C LEU A 92 -11.08 11.31 -11.95
N GLN A 93 -12.39 11.09 -11.81
CA GLN A 93 -13.39 12.15 -11.70
C GLN A 93 -14.22 11.95 -10.42
N PRO A 94 -14.14 12.86 -9.44
CA PRO A 94 -13.27 14.04 -9.43
C PRO A 94 -11.79 13.67 -9.28
N ARG A 95 -10.92 14.52 -9.84
CA ARG A 95 -9.48 14.30 -9.75
C ARG A 95 -9.01 14.59 -8.31
N PRO A 96 -8.24 13.68 -7.67
CA PRO A 96 -7.63 13.97 -6.37
C PRO A 96 -6.68 15.17 -6.47
N SER A 97 -6.44 15.84 -5.34
CA SER A 97 -5.45 16.91 -5.30
C SER A 97 -4.05 16.40 -5.64
N GLY A 98 -3.19 17.29 -6.14
CA GLY A 98 -1.79 16.95 -6.40
C GLY A 98 -1.08 16.43 -5.15
N SER A 99 -1.38 17.01 -3.99
CA SER A 99 -0.83 16.57 -2.71
C SER A 99 -1.23 15.13 -2.39
N THR A 100 -2.50 14.78 -2.57
CA THR A 100 -2.99 13.42 -2.34
C THR A 100 -2.32 12.42 -3.28
N ILE A 101 -2.22 12.76 -4.56
CA ILE A 101 -1.56 11.90 -5.56
C ILE A 101 -0.11 11.66 -5.18
N ASN A 102 0.61 12.72 -4.82
CA ASN A 102 2.03 12.62 -4.45
C ASN A 102 2.23 11.77 -3.19
N ASP A 103 1.38 11.92 -2.20
CA ASP A 103 1.45 11.11 -0.97
C ASP A 103 1.26 9.63 -1.27
N ARG A 104 0.26 9.30 -2.09
CA ARG A 104 0.00 7.91 -2.48
C ARG A 104 1.17 7.29 -3.22
N ILE A 105 1.77 8.04 -4.15
CA ILE A 105 2.92 7.56 -4.91
C ILE A 105 4.13 7.37 -3.99
N ALA A 106 4.39 8.34 -3.11
CA ALA A 106 5.55 8.26 -2.21
C ALA A 106 5.47 7.07 -1.28
N ILE A 107 4.30 6.79 -0.72
CA ILE A 107 4.12 5.67 0.20
C ILE A 107 4.18 4.34 -0.55
N ALA A 108 3.57 4.24 -1.72
CA ALA A 108 3.67 3.05 -2.56
C ALA A 108 5.13 2.76 -2.95
N ASP A 109 5.87 3.78 -3.35
CA ASP A 109 7.29 3.65 -3.68
C ASP A 109 8.10 3.11 -2.49
N ARG A 110 7.89 3.66 -1.31
CA ARG A 110 8.61 3.21 -0.10
C ARG A 110 8.30 1.76 0.25
N ALA A 111 7.03 1.37 0.18
CA ALA A 111 6.63 -0.01 0.49
C ALA A 111 7.20 -0.99 -0.53
N LEU A 112 7.15 -0.65 -1.81
CA LEU A 112 7.70 -1.48 -2.88
C LEU A 112 9.22 -1.61 -2.76
N ARG A 113 9.93 -0.54 -2.44
CA ARG A 113 11.38 -0.58 -2.25
C ARG A 113 11.77 -1.35 -0.99
N ASN A 114 10.93 -1.35 0.03
CA ASN A 114 11.16 -2.17 1.22
C ASN A 114 11.11 -3.66 0.89
N GLU A 115 10.18 -4.06 0.03
CA GLU A 115 10.02 -5.47 -0.37
C GLU A 115 10.99 -5.87 -1.48
N PHE A 116 11.24 -4.98 -2.44
CA PHE A 116 12.02 -5.23 -3.65
C PHE A 116 13.07 -4.14 -3.86
N PRO A 117 14.12 -4.11 -3.03
CA PRO A 117 15.09 -3.01 -3.09
C PRO A 117 15.86 -2.92 -4.41
N ASP A 118 15.92 -4.02 -5.15
CA ASP A 118 16.66 -4.08 -6.42
C ASP A 118 15.76 -3.91 -7.66
N ALA A 119 14.47 -3.69 -7.47
CA ALA A 119 13.55 -3.48 -8.59
C ALA A 119 13.79 -2.13 -9.26
N PRO A 120 13.47 -2.00 -10.57
CA PRO A 120 13.64 -0.75 -11.32
C PRO A 120 12.84 0.41 -10.74
#